data_f3c4f87c1655f0d8d713d83c94ebd949
#
_entry.id   f3c4f87c1655f0d8d713d83c94ebd949
#
_cell.length_a   1.000
_cell.length_b   1.000
_cell.length_c   1.000
_cell.angle_alpha   90.00
_cell.angle_beta   90.00
_cell.angle_gamma   90.00
#
_symmetry.space_group_name_H-M   'P 1'
#
loop_
_entity.id
_entity.type
_entity.pdbx_description
1 polymer ?
#
loop_
_entity_poly.entity_id
_entity_poly.type
_entity_poly.pdbx_seq_one_letter_code
_entity_poly.pdbx_strand_id
1 'polypeptide(L)'
;MGPPPAAAWVIVPGEPRCGGGDWAVGVWWPWFRSAVRAALAILVVMVLVAITLNPRRADFAWFLQLRRPPWLTFEPLIPLIWLLIYGCFFVSAWLVWTASGRWDLMAGYLLLLVLVQSYTLVICRSRRLASGTAVGFIGWVWGIALTIAVARVSEVGWLLLVPYLLWSPVGTFVTWQMQRLNR
;
A
#
# COMPACT_ATOMS: atom_id res chain seq x y z
N MET A 1 -19.90 -1.69 12.99
CA MET A 1 -20.91 -2.67 12.54
C MET A 1 -20.15 -3.81 11.88
N GLY A 2 -20.06 -4.96 12.57
CA GLY A 2 -19.43 -6.18 12.06
C GLY A 2 -20.23 -6.81 10.92
N PRO A 3 -19.65 -7.75 10.14
CA PRO A 3 -20.38 -8.50 9.14
C PRO A 3 -21.52 -9.26 9.81
N PRO A 4 -22.67 -9.41 9.13
CA PRO A 4 -23.76 -10.20 9.69
C PRO A 4 -23.31 -11.64 9.92
N PRO A 5 -23.76 -12.29 11.01
CA PRO A 5 -23.46 -13.70 11.26
C PRO A 5 -23.99 -14.55 10.10
N ALA A 6 -23.27 -15.62 9.78
CA ALA A 6 -23.66 -16.59 8.78
C ALA A 6 -25.15 -16.98 9.00
N ALA A 7 -25.96 -16.68 8.02
CA ALA A 7 -27.40 -16.90 8.08
C ALA A 7 -27.69 -18.38 8.33
N ALA A 8 -28.16 -18.69 9.54
CA ALA A 8 -28.80 -19.95 9.83
C ALA A 8 -30.07 -20.02 8.96
N TRP A 9 -30.11 -20.94 8.03
CA TRP A 9 -31.27 -21.22 7.19
C TRP A 9 -32.39 -21.81 8.07
N VAL A 10 -33.25 -20.96 8.57
CA VAL A 10 -34.51 -21.39 9.16
C VAL A 10 -35.49 -21.66 8.00
N ILE A 11 -35.64 -22.91 7.65
CA ILE A 11 -36.70 -23.35 6.72
C ILE A 11 -38.03 -23.21 7.46
N VAL A 12 -38.80 -22.19 7.11
CA VAL A 12 -40.21 -22.07 7.52
C VAL A 12 -41.04 -22.78 6.45
N PRO A 13 -41.73 -23.90 6.77
CA PRO A 13 -42.63 -24.57 5.82
C PRO A 13 -43.91 -23.79 5.68
N GLY A 14 -44.27 -23.37 4.47
CA GLY A 14 -45.66 -23.05 4.16
C GLY A 14 -46.04 -21.74 3.51
N GLU A 15 -45.17 -21.10 2.69
CA GLU A 15 -45.67 -20.03 1.81
C GLU A 15 -45.36 -20.31 0.33
N PRO A 16 -46.39 -20.26 -0.56
CA PRO A 16 -46.15 -20.35 -2.01
C PRO A 16 -45.59 -19.05 -2.51
N ARG A 17 -44.28 -19.04 -2.85
CA ARG A 17 -43.61 -17.90 -3.48
C ARG A 17 -43.63 -18.02 -4.98
N CYS A 18 -44.66 -17.45 -5.59
CA CYS A 18 -44.56 -16.93 -6.96
C CYS A 18 -44.07 -15.50 -6.88
N GLY A 19 -42.82 -15.25 -7.33
CA GLY A 19 -42.24 -13.91 -7.37
C GLY A 19 -40.73 -14.00 -7.59
N GLY A 20 -40.31 -14.06 -8.86
CA GLY A 20 -38.92 -14.28 -9.24
C GLY A 20 -38.05 -13.05 -9.02
N GLY A 21 -36.86 -13.27 -8.57
CA GLY A 21 -35.69 -12.56 -9.07
C GLY A 21 -35.17 -11.33 -8.35
N ASP A 22 -35.98 -10.53 -7.64
CA ASP A 22 -35.55 -9.16 -7.27
C ASP A 22 -34.92 -9.00 -5.88
N TRP A 23 -34.99 -10.00 -5.00
CA TRP A 23 -34.47 -9.92 -3.64
C TRP A 23 -32.94 -10.09 -3.55
N ALA A 24 -32.34 -10.79 -4.49
CA ALA A 24 -30.88 -11.00 -4.49
C ALA A 24 -30.14 -9.72 -4.90
N VAL A 25 -30.69 -8.93 -5.80
CA VAL A 25 -30.07 -7.70 -6.31
C VAL A 25 -30.06 -6.59 -5.25
N GLY A 26 -31.09 -6.51 -4.42
CA GLY A 26 -31.24 -5.48 -3.39
C GLY A 26 -30.24 -5.56 -2.24
N VAL A 27 -29.73 -6.76 -1.91
CA VAL A 27 -28.80 -6.97 -0.78
C VAL A 27 -27.35 -6.70 -1.16
N TRP A 28 -26.96 -7.01 -2.39
CA TRP A 28 -25.58 -6.86 -2.86
C TRP A 28 -25.23 -5.41 -3.26
N TRP A 29 -26.21 -4.63 -3.71
CA TRP A 29 -26.02 -3.30 -4.24
C TRP A 29 -25.47 -2.27 -3.23
N PRO A 30 -25.97 -2.17 -1.99
CA PRO A 30 -25.40 -1.25 -1.00
C PRO A 30 -23.97 -1.60 -0.61
N TRP A 31 -23.67 -2.90 -0.43
CA TRP A 31 -22.32 -3.37 -0.10
C TRP A 31 -21.33 -3.10 -1.23
N PHE A 32 -21.70 -3.39 -2.47
CA PHE A 32 -20.87 -3.10 -3.65
C PHE A 32 -20.56 -1.61 -3.76
N ARG A 33 -21.54 -0.74 -3.57
CA ARG A 33 -21.34 0.70 -3.59
C ARG A 33 -20.40 1.19 -2.48
N SER A 34 -20.46 0.63 -1.29
CA SER A 34 -19.56 0.99 -0.18
C SER A 34 -18.12 0.52 -0.44
N ALA A 35 -17.94 -0.68 -0.98
CA ALA A 35 -16.64 -1.22 -1.34
C ALA A 35 -15.96 -0.40 -2.47
N VAL A 36 -16.72 0.01 -3.48
CA VAL A 36 -16.24 0.88 -4.57
C VAL A 36 -15.85 2.27 -4.04
N ARG A 37 -16.66 2.86 -3.17
CA ARG A 37 -16.33 4.16 -2.55
C ARG A 37 -15.04 4.08 -1.74
N ALA A 38 -14.84 3.01 -0.97
CA ALA A 38 -13.62 2.79 -0.22
C ALA A 38 -12.40 2.65 -1.15
N ALA A 39 -12.52 1.87 -2.24
CA ALA A 39 -11.47 1.73 -3.23
C ALA A 39 -11.09 3.08 -3.86
N LEU A 40 -12.08 3.86 -4.26
CA LEU A 40 -11.86 5.20 -4.83
C LEU A 40 -11.20 6.15 -3.83
N ALA A 41 -11.64 6.14 -2.56
CA ALA A 41 -11.05 6.97 -1.52
C ALA A 41 -9.57 6.61 -1.27
N ILE A 42 -9.24 5.32 -1.18
CA ILE A 42 -7.86 4.84 -1.02
C ILE A 42 -7.02 5.26 -2.23
N LEU A 43 -7.52 5.08 -3.44
CA LEU A 43 -6.82 5.47 -4.67
C LEU A 43 -6.55 6.98 -4.70
N VAL A 44 -7.54 7.81 -4.38
CA VAL A 44 -7.39 9.27 -4.33
C VAL A 44 -6.34 9.67 -3.32
N VAL A 45 -6.34 9.10 -2.12
CA VAL A 45 -5.32 9.37 -1.09
C VAL A 45 -3.94 8.98 -1.59
N MET A 46 -3.78 7.81 -2.23
CA MET A 46 -2.50 7.37 -2.78
C MET A 46 -1.97 8.33 -3.85
N VAL A 47 -2.83 8.78 -4.76
CA VAL A 47 -2.48 9.75 -5.81
C VAL A 47 -2.10 11.10 -5.21
N LEU A 48 -2.87 11.61 -4.25
CA LEU A 48 -2.58 12.87 -3.56
C LEU A 48 -1.23 12.83 -2.86
N VAL A 49 -0.93 11.76 -2.12
CA VAL A 49 0.37 11.58 -1.46
C VAL A 49 1.49 11.51 -2.49
N ALA A 50 1.30 10.78 -3.59
CA ALA A 50 2.30 10.68 -4.66
C ALA A 50 2.58 12.03 -5.34
N ILE A 51 1.56 12.84 -5.58
CA ILE A 51 1.72 14.18 -6.18
C ILE A 51 2.40 15.15 -5.20
N THR A 52 1.97 15.16 -3.94
CA THR A 52 2.46 16.11 -2.94
C THR A 52 3.90 15.84 -2.51
N LEU A 53 4.31 14.57 -2.45
CA LEU A 53 5.65 14.16 -2.04
C LEU A 53 6.59 13.90 -3.22
N ASN A 54 6.18 14.24 -4.45
CA ASN A 54 7.05 14.12 -5.62
C ASN A 54 8.16 15.19 -5.58
N PRO A 55 9.44 14.80 -5.71
CA PRO A 55 10.54 15.77 -5.75
C PRO A 55 10.45 16.66 -7.00
N ARG A 56 10.89 17.91 -6.86
CA ARG A 56 10.96 18.83 -8.01
C ARG A 56 11.94 18.30 -9.06
N ARG A 57 11.68 18.56 -10.33
CA ARG A 57 12.54 18.10 -11.44
C ARG A 57 14.01 18.47 -11.27
N ALA A 58 14.30 19.67 -10.78
CA ALA A 58 15.68 20.14 -10.54
C ALA A 58 16.40 19.32 -9.46
N ASP A 59 15.71 18.99 -8.36
CA ASP A 59 16.28 18.20 -7.27
C ASP A 59 16.48 16.74 -7.68
N PHE A 60 15.58 16.21 -8.50
CA PHE A 60 15.69 14.86 -9.05
C PHE A 60 16.82 14.74 -10.08
N ALA A 61 17.08 15.78 -10.88
CA ALA A 61 18.19 15.81 -11.83
C ALA A 61 19.55 15.63 -11.12
N TRP A 62 19.74 16.25 -9.94
CA TRP A 62 20.92 16.02 -9.11
C TRP A 62 21.05 14.54 -8.70
N PHE A 63 19.95 13.91 -8.26
CA PHE A 63 19.95 12.50 -7.86
C PHE A 63 20.34 11.56 -9.01
N LEU A 64 19.95 11.88 -10.25
CA LEU A 64 20.29 11.09 -11.43
C LEU A 64 21.78 11.14 -11.81
N GLN A 65 22.51 12.19 -11.39
CA GLN A 65 23.95 12.34 -11.66
C GLN A 65 24.86 11.57 -10.70
N LEU A 66 24.30 11.00 -9.63
CA LEU A 66 25.06 10.25 -8.64
C LEU A 66 25.60 8.94 -9.22
N ARG A 67 26.82 8.57 -8.79
CA ARG A 67 27.43 7.28 -9.13
C ARG A 67 26.64 6.14 -8.52
N ARG A 68 26.36 5.12 -9.32
CA ARG A 68 25.57 3.95 -8.94
C ARG A 68 26.45 2.71 -8.81
N PRO A 69 26.06 1.73 -7.96
CA PRO A 69 26.77 0.47 -7.88
C PRO A 69 26.76 -0.25 -9.24
N PRO A 70 27.89 -0.85 -9.69
CA PRO A 70 27.98 -1.48 -11.01
C PRO A 70 27.08 -2.73 -11.16
N TRP A 71 26.67 -3.34 -10.04
CA TRP A 71 25.77 -4.50 -10.04
C TRP A 71 24.28 -4.13 -10.24
N LEU A 72 23.93 -2.83 -10.20
CA LEU A 72 22.55 -2.36 -10.37
C LEU A 72 22.17 -2.33 -11.85
N THR A 73 22.19 -3.48 -12.52
CA THR A 73 21.88 -3.61 -13.95
C THR A 73 20.36 -3.57 -14.23
N PHE A 74 19.55 -3.81 -13.21
CA PHE A 74 18.08 -3.84 -13.28
C PHE A 74 17.42 -2.49 -12.96
N GLU A 75 18.18 -1.40 -12.93
CA GLU A 75 17.65 -0.06 -12.63
C GLU A 75 16.40 0.33 -13.46
N PRO A 76 16.31 0.01 -14.78
CA PRO A 76 15.12 0.31 -15.57
C PRO A 76 13.85 -0.40 -15.07
N LEU A 77 13.98 -1.49 -14.33
CA LEU A 77 12.85 -2.24 -13.76
C LEU A 77 12.32 -1.65 -12.45
N ILE A 78 13.08 -0.76 -11.80
CA ILE A 78 12.70 -0.18 -10.50
C ILE A 78 11.31 0.48 -10.54
N PRO A 79 10.96 1.28 -11.56
CA PRO A 79 9.62 1.87 -11.62
C PRO A 79 8.50 0.82 -11.71
N LEU A 80 8.73 -0.26 -12.45
CA LEU A 80 7.76 -1.36 -12.59
C LEU A 80 7.56 -2.11 -11.27
N ILE A 81 8.66 -2.36 -10.54
CA ILE A 81 8.61 -3.00 -9.21
C ILE A 81 7.81 -2.13 -8.24
N TRP A 82 8.02 -0.81 -8.25
CA TRP A 82 7.24 0.10 -7.42
C TRP A 82 5.77 0.16 -7.81
N LEU A 83 5.46 0.12 -9.11
CA LEU A 83 4.08 0.06 -9.58
C LEU A 83 3.37 -1.20 -9.05
N LEU A 84 4.05 -2.36 -9.09
CA LEU A 84 3.54 -3.60 -8.52
C LEU A 84 3.31 -3.48 -7.00
N ILE A 85 4.27 -2.92 -6.26
CA ILE A 85 4.18 -2.71 -4.81
C ILE A 85 2.99 -1.80 -4.47
N TYR A 86 2.79 -0.69 -5.19
CA TYR A 86 1.64 0.20 -4.97
C TYR A 86 0.31 -0.47 -5.31
N GLY A 87 0.26 -1.30 -6.36
CA GLY A 87 -0.89 -2.14 -6.66
C GLY A 87 -1.22 -3.10 -5.51
N CYS A 88 -0.21 -3.77 -4.97
CA CYS A 88 -0.35 -4.64 -3.80
C CYS A 88 -0.83 -3.86 -2.55
N PHE A 89 -0.29 -2.67 -2.29
CA PHE A 89 -0.74 -1.80 -1.20
C PHE A 89 -2.22 -1.41 -1.33
N PHE A 90 -2.61 -1.01 -2.54
CA PHE A 90 -4.00 -0.65 -2.82
C PHE A 90 -4.95 -1.80 -2.53
N VAL A 91 -4.68 -2.98 -3.08
CA VAL A 91 -5.54 -4.17 -2.90
C VAL A 91 -5.52 -4.61 -1.43
N SER A 92 -4.36 -4.62 -0.77
CA SER A 92 -4.24 -4.95 0.64
C SER A 92 -5.07 -4.02 1.54
N ALA A 93 -4.92 -2.70 1.37
CA ALA A 93 -5.66 -1.71 2.13
C ALA A 93 -7.17 -1.84 1.91
N TRP A 94 -7.60 -2.06 0.67
CA TRP A 94 -9.00 -2.26 0.33
C TRP A 94 -9.59 -3.53 0.97
N LEU A 95 -8.88 -4.67 0.91
CA LEU A 95 -9.31 -5.91 1.54
C LEU A 95 -9.40 -5.77 3.06
N VAL A 96 -8.41 -5.14 3.69
CA VAL A 96 -8.40 -4.91 5.14
C VAL A 96 -9.53 -3.99 5.55
N TRP A 97 -9.79 -2.93 4.79
CA TRP A 97 -10.92 -2.04 5.04
C TRP A 97 -12.26 -2.76 4.94
N THR A 98 -12.48 -3.51 3.87
CA THR A 98 -13.75 -4.24 3.66
C THR A 98 -13.98 -5.34 4.69
N ALA A 99 -12.89 -5.96 5.19
CA ALA A 99 -12.97 -7.01 6.21
C ALA A 99 -13.18 -6.46 7.63
N SER A 100 -12.62 -5.30 7.98
CA SER A 100 -12.56 -4.86 9.39
C SER A 100 -13.12 -3.46 9.65
N GLY A 101 -13.12 -2.56 8.66
CA GLY A 101 -13.49 -1.15 8.83
C GLY A 101 -12.59 -0.38 9.82
N ARG A 102 -11.40 -0.88 10.14
CA ARG A 102 -10.51 -0.34 11.19
C ARG A 102 -9.71 0.85 10.69
N TRP A 103 -9.98 2.01 11.27
CA TRP A 103 -9.28 3.26 10.96
C TRP A 103 -7.82 3.31 11.40
N ASP A 104 -7.46 2.62 12.47
CA ASP A 104 -6.08 2.53 12.95
C ASP A 104 -5.17 1.81 11.93
N LEU A 105 -5.66 0.76 11.28
CA LEU A 105 -4.95 0.10 10.21
C LEU A 105 -4.83 1.00 8.97
N MET A 106 -5.87 1.74 8.62
CA MET A 106 -5.82 2.70 7.50
C MET A 106 -4.82 3.83 7.78
N ALA A 107 -4.76 4.34 9.01
CA ALA A 107 -3.72 5.29 9.42
C ALA A 107 -2.32 4.66 9.31
N GLY A 108 -2.16 3.38 9.65
CA GLY A 108 -0.92 2.61 9.46
C GLY A 108 -0.49 2.53 8.00
N TYR A 109 -1.42 2.24 7.07
CA TYR A 109 -1.16 2.25 5.62
C TYR A 109 -0.80 3.65 5.12
N LEU A 110 -1.51 4.69 5.58
CA LEU A 110 -1.20 6.06 5.20
C LEU A 110 0.21 6.47 5.65
N LEU A 111 0.58 6.16 6.89
CA LEU A 111 1.93 6.44 7.40
C LEU A 111 3.00 5.69 6.59
N LEU A 112 2.78 4.40 6.29
CA LEU A 112 3.70 3.64 5.45
C LEU A 112 3.85 4.27 4.06
N LEU A 113 2.75 4.65 3.43
CA LEU A 113 2.74 5.31 2.12
C LEU A 113 3.51 6.62 2.14
N VAL A 114 3.31 7.45 3.19
CA VAL A 114 4.03 8.72 3.37
C VAL A 114 5.53 8.48 3.54
N LEU A 115 5.93 7.49 4.35
CA LEU A 115 7.35 7.14 4.54
C LEU A 115 7.99 6.69 3.22
N VAL A 116 7.32 5.83 2.47
CA VAL A 116 7.81 5.35 1.17
C VAL A 116 7.93 6.47 0.15
N GLN A 117 6.92 7.32 0.03
CA GLN A 117 6.93 8.43 -0.94
C GLN A 117 7.91 9.54 -0.53
N SER A 118 8.05 9.81 0.76
CA SER A 118 8.98 10.83 1.27
C SER A 118 10.45 10.45 1.09
N TYR A 119 10.77 9.18 0.90
CA TYR A 119 12.12 8.65 0.76
C TYR A 119 12.93 9.42 -0.31
N THR A 120 12.44 9.46 -1.54
CA THR A 120 13.10 10.17 -2.64
C THR A 120 13.10 11.68 -2.44
N LEU A 121 12.00 12.24 -1.93
CA LEU A 121 11.88 13.67 -1.63
C LEU A 121 12.93 14.10 -0.60
N VAL A 122 13.09 13.33 0.49
CA VAL A 122 14.06 13.63 1.56
C VAL A 122 15.49 13.58 1.03
N ILE A 123 15.84 12.57 0.22
CA ILE A 123 17.15 12.49 -0.43
C ILE A 123 17.41 13.72 -1.29
N CYS A 124 16.50 14.03 -2.19
CA CYS A 124 16.62 15.11 -3.15
C CYS A 124 16.70 16.48 -2.46
N ARG A 125 15.90 16.70 -1.42
CA ARG A 125 15.82 17.98 -0.72
C ARG A 125 16.98 18.21 0.25
N SER A 126 17.41 17.16 0.97
CA SER A 126 18.56 17.24 1.89
C SER A 126 19.91 17.14 1.18
N ARG A 127 19.92 16.66 -0.05
CA ARG A 127 21.13 16.27 -0.81
C ARG A 127 22.06 15.33 -0.02
N ARG A 128 21.46 14.50 0.86
CA ARG A 128 22.16 13.53 1.71
C ARG A 128 21.54 12.15 1.55
N LEU A 129 22.32 11.22 1.01
CA LEU A 129 21.87 9.83 0.86
C LEU A 129 21.63 9.13 2.22
N ALA A 130 22.37 9.55 3.27
CA ALA A 130 22.18 9.04 4.62
C ALA A 130 20.75 9.24 5.16
N SER A 131 20.14 10.39 4.85
CA SER A 131 18.75 10.65 5.28
C SER A 131 17.75 9.72 4.59
N GLY A 132 17.99 9.39 3.31
CA GLY A 132 17.22 8.38 2.61
C GLY A 132 17.37 6.99 3.22
N THR A 133 18.61 6.56 3.51
CA THR A 133 18.85 5.29 4.19
C THR A 133 18.09 5.20 5.51
N ALA A 134 18.08 6.28 6.31
CA ALA A 134 17.33 6.33 7.57
C ALA A 134 15.81 6.20 7.36
N VAL A 135 15.25 6.99 6.43
CA VAL A 135 13.80 6.93 6.09
C VAL A 135 13.42 5.55 5.55
N GLY A 136 14.24 4.96 4.68
CA GLY A 136 14.02 3.61 4.16
C GLY A 136 13.99 2.55 5.26
N PHE A 137 14.93 2.62 6.21
CA PHE A 137 14.96 1.71 7.36
C PHE A 137 13.73 1.89 8.27
N ILE A 138 13.36 3.13 8.60
CA ILE A 138 12.16 3.42 9.39
C ILE A 138 10.91 2.89 8.68
N GLY A 139 10.78 3.12 7.36
CA GLY A 139 9.67 2.61 6.57
C GLY A 139 9.60 1.09 6.56
N TRP A 140 10.76 0.41 6.50
CA TRP A 140 10.81 -1.05 6.56
C TRP A 140 10.36 -1.60 7.90
N VAL A 141 10.86 -1.05 9.02
CA VAL A 141 10.45 -1.44 10.38
C VAL A 141 8.95 -1.21 10.58
N TRP A 142 8.44 -0.06 10.14
CA TRP A 142 7.01 0.23 10.18
C TRP A 142 6.20 -0.76 9.32
N GLY A 143 6.69 -1.10 8.14
CA GLY A 143 6.09 -2.09 7.26
C GLY A 143 5.95 -3.47 7.90
N ILE A 144 6.97 -3.93 8.66
CA ILE A 144 6.91 -5.17 9.43
C ILE A 144 5.80 -5.07 10.49
N ALA A 145 5.77 -4.00 11.27
CA ALA A 145 4.77 -3.80 12.32
C ALA A 145 3.34 -3.78 11.74
N LEU A 146 3.14 -3.08 10.63
CA LEU A 146 1.85 -3.05 9.92
C LEU A 146 1.47 -4.43 9.41
N THR A 147 2.41 -5.17 8.80
CA THR A 147 2.16 -6.53 8.28
C THR A 147 1.70 -7.48 9.39
N ILE A 148 2.34 -7.43 10.57
CA ILE A 148 1.94 -8.22 11.75
C ILE A 148 0.52 -7.83 12.21
N ALA A 149 0.19 -6.54 12.21
CA ALA A 149 -1.15 -6.08 12.59
C ALA A 149 -2.21 -6.52 11.56
N VAL A 150 -1.90 -6.45 10.27
CA VAL A 150 -2.78 -6.86 9.16
C VAL A 150 -2.99 -8.37 9.13
N ALA A 151 -1.97 -9.17 9.48
CA ALA A 151 -2.07 -10.62 9.51
C ALA A 151 -3.15 -11.13 10.48
N ARG A 152 -3.50 -10.34 11.50
CA ARG A 152 -4.59 -10.67 12.44
C ARG A 152 -5.99 -10.43 11.87
N VAL A 153 -6.09 -9.78 10.71
CA VAL A 153 -7.35 -9.35 10.11
C VAL A 153 -7.59 -9.98 8.74
N SER A 154 -6.54 -10.10 7.92
CA SER A 154 -6.65 -10.60 6.54
C SER A 154 -5.39 -11.34 6.14
N GLU A 155 -5.56 -12.63 5.82
CA GLU A 155 -4.45 -13.47 5.33
C GLU A 155 -3.91 -12.98 3.98
N VAL A 156 -4.78 -12.70 3.04
CA VAL A 156 -4.39 -12.15 1.73
C VAL A 156 -3.80 -10.75 1.88
N GLY A 157 -4.34 -9.95 2.81
CA GLY A 157 -3.87 -8.58 3.07
C GLY A 157 -2.40 -8.52 3.47
N TRP A 158 -1.93 -9.37 4.40
CA TRP A 158 -0.53 -9.35 4.80
C TRP A 158 0.40 -9.91 3.72
N LEU A 159 -0.03 -10.93 2.96
CA LEU A 159 0.74 -11.47 1.84
C LEU A 159 1.03 -10.41 0.77
N LEU A 160 0.09 -9.51 0.52
CA LEU A 160 0.25 -8.40 -0.42
C LEU A 160 1.24 -7.32 0.08
N LEU A 161 1.61 -7.30 1.35
CA LEU A 161 2.66 -6.43 1.89
C LEU A 161 4.08 -7.04 1.76
N VAL A 162 4.18 -8.36 1.53
CA VAL A 162 5.47 -9.07 1.40
C VAL A 162 6.37 -8.50 0.30
N PRO A 163 5.87 -8.18 -0.92
CA PRO A 163 6.72 -7.58 -1.96
C PRO A 163 7.43 -6.31 -1.49
N TYR A 164 6.77 -5.46 -0.72
CA TYR A 164 7.41 -4.28 -0.13
C TYR A 164 8.48 -4.67 0.90
N LEU A 165 8.19 -5.60 1.79
CA LEU A 165 9.15 -6.02 2.84
C LEU A 165 10.42 -6.62 2.26
N LEU A 166 10.33 -7.30 1.12
CA LEU A 166 11.49 -7.86 0.42
C LEU A 166 12.25 -6.79 -0.38
N TRP A 167 11.53 -5.84 -0.98
CA TRP A 167 12.14 -4.81 -1.83
C TRP A 167 12.76 -3.66 -1.05
N SER A 168 12.16 -3.26 0.07
CA SER A 168 12.60 -2.09 0.86
C SER A 168 14.05 -2.21 1.36
N PRO A 169 14.52 -3.37 1.89
CA PRO A 169 15.94 -3.54 2.24
C PRO A 169 16.87 -3.39 1.05
N VAL A 170 16.49 -3.89 -0.13
CA VAL A 170 17.29 -3.77 -1.36
C VAL A 170 17.46 -2.30 -1.74
N GLY A 171 16.37 -1.54 -1.79
CA GLY A 171 16.43 -0.10 -2.09
C GLY A 171 17.26 0.69 -1.07
N THR A 172 17.11 0.37 0.22
CA THR A 172 17.89 1.00 1.30
C THR A 172 19.38 0.66 1.18
N PHE A 173 19.71 -0.59 0.85
CA PHE A 173 21.09 -1.03 0.63
C PHE A 173 21.73 -0.36 -0.59
N VAL A 174 21.01 -0.24 -1.70
CA VAL A 174 21.46 0.52 -2.89
C VAL A 174 21.83 1.95 -2.49
N THR A 175 20.96 2.65 -1.76
CA THR A 175 21.22 4.03 -1.33
C THR A 175 22.42 4.13 -0.40
N TRP A 176 22.57 3.19 0.50
CA TRP A 176 23.74 3.13 1.38
C TRP A 176 25.03 2.91 0.61
N GLN A 177 25.05 2.05 -0.41
CA GLN A 177 26.21 1.89 -1.30
C GLN A 177 26.47 3.16 -2.12
N MET A 178 25.42 3.79 -2.68
CA MET A 178 25.56 5.06 -3.38
C MET A 178 26.20 6.13 -2.48
N GLN A 179 25.84 6.17 -1.19
CA GLN A 179 26.45 7.08 -0.23
C GLN A 179 27.97 6.85 -0.10
N ARG A 180 28.44 5.62 -0.17
CA ARG A 180 29.88 5.30 -0.12
C ARG A 180 30.62 5.71 -1.41
N LEU A 181 29.96 5.57 -2.56
CA LEU A 181 30.55 5.89 -3.86
C LEU A 181 30.59 7.40 -4.17
N ASN A 182 29.81 8.22 -3.46
CA ASN A 182 29.66 9.65 -3.68
C ASN A 182 30.13 10.50 -2.48
N ARG A 183 30.98 9.91 -1.65
CA ARG A 183 31.70 10.62 -0.56
C ARG A 183 32.87 11.41 -1.09
#